data_ed7078ee2d035a9562c6c7c9f0290774
#
_entry.id   ed7078ee2d035a9562c6c7c9f0290774
#
_cell.length_a   1.000
_cell.length_b   1.000
_cell.length_c   1.000
_cell.angle_alpha   90.00
_cell.angle_beta   90.00
_cell.angle_gamma   90.00
#
_symmetry.space_group_name_H-M   'P 1'
#
loop_
_entity.id
_entity.type
_entity.pdbx_description
1 polymer ?
#
loop_
_entity_poly.entity_id
_entity_poly.type
_entity_poly.pdbx_seq_one_letter_code
_entity_poly.pdbx_strand_id
1 'polypeptide(L)'
;MKTLLILCSLFFTTIINGQDFTIIKWEDLTVKLDYYDPFKDLTLTQLFNLSEIALIRETEESQELSKSELARKDSLEQLFKTENIDVDLLLSMRYEVAVSRSKELDTVNISLNNKKIVIGGYLLPLNYIDQKVTEFLLVPWVGACIHTPPPPRNQLIYLKTKEGIEVKSRFQAVKVEGTLTTEDRTSSLFLLDGSSDITSGYSILDGEVINLN
;
A
#
# COMPACT_ATOMS: atom_id res chain seq x y z
N MET A 1 20.58 75.87 17.00
CA MET A 1 21.06 74.47 16.80
C MET A 1 19.87 73.55 17.04
N LYS A 2 19.26 73.03 16.01
CA LYS A 2 18.13 72.07 16.07
C LYS A 2 18.71 70.68 15.79
N THR A 3 18.71 69.84 16.79
CA THR A 3 19.19 68.44 16.72
C THR A 3 18.06 67.60 16.18
N LEU A 4 18.25 67.01 14.96
CA LEU A 4 17.32 66.13 14.28
C LEU A 4 17.59 64.68 14.79
N LEU A 5 16.66 64.13 15.56
CA LEU A 5 16.66 62.72 15.96
C LEU A 5 16.06 61.87 14.83
N ILE A 6 16.93 61.10 14.17
CA ILE A 6 16.52 60.09 13.21
C ILE A 6 16.13 58.82 13.94
N LEU A 7 14.84 58.54 14.01
CA LEU A 7 14.29 57.28 14.55
C LEU A 7 14.40 56.22 13.49
N CYS A 8 15.38 55.30 13.61
CA CYS A 8 15.58 54.17 12.75
C CYS A 8 14.62 53.04 13.19
N SER A 9 13.45 52.91 12.55
CA SER A 9 12.53 51.81 12.80
C SER A 9 13.03 50.55 12.08
N LEU A 10 13.60 49.65 12.88
CA LEU A 10 13.91 48.28 12.46
C LEU A 10 12.59 47.51 12.21
N PHE A 11 12.22 47.38 10.94
CA PHE A 11 11.18 46.43 10.53
C PHE A 11 11.74 45.01 10.68
N PHE A 12 11.39 44.34 11.75
CA PHE A 12 11.55 42.90 11.89
C PHE A 12 10.50 42.26 10.99
N THR A 13 10.89 41.90 9.78
CA THR A 13 10.08 41.00 8.92
C THR A 13 10.21 39.60 9.52
N THR A 14 9.23 39.19 10.30
CA THR A 14 9.04 37.77 10.64
C THR A 14 8.69 37.02 9.34
N ILE A 15 9.67 36.31 8.79
CA ILE A 15 9.44 35.33 7.74
C ILE A 15 8.64 34.20 8.42
N ILE A 16 7.32 34.22 8.24
CA ILE A 16 6.47 33.07 8.56
C ILE A 16 6.80 32.05 7.46
N ASN A 17 7.72 31.12 7.76
CA ASN A 17 7.90 29.93 6.96
C ASN A 17 6.62 29.09 7.07
N GLY A 18 5.65 29.38 6.23
CA GLY A 18 4.53 28.48 5.97
C GLY A 18 5.14 27.18 5.45
N GLN A 19 5.13 26.14 6.27
CA GLN A 19 5.60 24.84 5.84
C GLN A 19 4.51 24.27 4.90
N ASP A 20 4.73 24.38 3.59
CA ASP A 20 3.78 23.86 2.60
C ASP A 20 3.77 22.33 2.65
N PHE A 21 2.70 21.78 3.23
CA PHE A 21 2.41 20.36 3.19
C PHE A 21 1.74 20.00 1.86
N THR A 22 2.18 18.93 1.24
CA THR A 22 1.55 18.38 0.03
C THR A 22 0.51 17.33 0.45
N ILE A 23 -0.74 17.51 0.03
CA ILE A 23 -1.77 16.48 0.21
C ILE A 23 -1.51 15.36 -0.79
N ILE A 24 -1.33 14.15 -0.28
CA ILE A 24 -1.14 12.95 -1.10
C ILE A 24 -2.25 11.93 -0.82
N LYS A 25 -2.41 11.01 -1.78
CA LYS A 25 -3.30 9.85 -1.68
C LYS A 25 -2.46 8.57 -1.60
N TRP A 26 -3.10 7.48 -1.27
CA TRP A 26 -2.46 6.16 -1.18
C TRP A 26 -1.89 5.69 -2.53
N GLU A 27 -2.54 6.07 -3.64
CA GLU A 27 -2.07 5.77 -4.99
C GLU A 27 -0.73 6.45 -5.31
N ASP A 28 -0.45 7.61 -4.71
CA ASP A 28 0.80 8.35 -4.91
C ASP A 28 2.01 7.63 -4.26
N LEU A 29 1.75 6.73 -3.31
CA LEU A 29 2.78 5.91 -2.67
C LEU A 29 3.27 4.76 -3.57
N THR A 30 2.49 4.39 -4.58
CA THR A 30 2.80 3.28 -5.49
C THR A 30 3.55 3.78 -6.70
N VAL A 31 4.57 3.05 -7.11
CA VAL A 31 5.26 3.26 -8.40
C VAL A 31 4.71 2.26 -9.39
N LYS A 32 4.07 2.76 -10.45
CA LYS A 32 3.67 1.90 -11.57
C LYS A 32 4.88 1.52 -12.39
N LEU A 33 5.09 0.23 -12.57
CA LEU A 33 6.13 -0.31 -13.42
C LEU A 33 5.61 -0.43 -14.85
N ASP A 34 6.50 -0.18 -15.81
CA ASP A 34 6.18 -0.36 -17.23
C ASP A 34 6.45 -1.82 -17.62
N TYR A 35 5.39 -2.62 -17.71
CA TYR A 35 5.43 -4.00 -18.18
C TYR A 35 4.11 -4.37 -18.84
N TYR A 36 4.18 -5.31 -19.79
CA TYR A 36 2.99 -5.83 -20.45
C TYR A 36 2.29 -6.86 -19.56
N ASP A 37 1.02 -6.61 -19.27
CA ASP A 37 0.17 -7.48 -18.44
C ASP A 37 -1.11 -7.84 -19.20
N PRO A 38 -1.10 -8.93 -19.98
CA PRO A 38 -2.25 -9.35 -20.78
C PRO A 38 -3.46 -9.83 -19.95
N PHE A 39 -3.24 -10.12 -18.66
CA PHE A 39 -4.32 -10.58 -17.79
C PHE A 39 -5.27 -9.45 -17.35
N LYS A 40 -4.86 -8.19 -17.51
CA LYS A 40 -5.71 -7.03 -17.17
C LYS A 40 -6.93 -6.90 -18.08
N ASP A 41 -6.82 -7.41 -19.30
CA ASP A 41 -7.87 -7.29 -20.31
C ASP A 41 -8.85 -8.47 -20.27
N LEU A 42 -8.57 -9.48 -19.42
CA LEU A 42 -9.42 -10.65 -19.26
C LEU A 42 -10.56 -10.40 -18.25
N THR A 43 -11.74 -10.90 -18.57
CA THR A 43 -12.86 -10.95 -17.63
C THR A 43 -12.58 -11.94 -16.48
N LEU A 44 -13.30 -11.80 -15.36
CA LEU A 44 -13.20 -12.74 -14.24
C LEU A 44 -13.48 -14.19 -14.66
N THR A 45 -14.45 -14.40 -15.58
CA THR A 45 -14.78 -15.74 -16.11
C THR A 45 -13.61 -16.30 -16.93
N GLN A 46 -12.98 -15.48 -17.77
CA GLN A 46 -11.80 -15.89 -18.54
C GLN A 46 -10.61 -16.21 -17.62
N LEU A 47 -10.35 -15.40 -16.60
CA LEU A 47 -9.31 -15.68 -15.61
C LEU A 47 -9.55 -17.00 -14.87
N PHE A 48 -10.81 -17.26 -14.47
CA PHE A 48 -11.19 -18.52 -13.84
C PHE A 48 -10.99 -19.72 -14.78
N ASN A 49 -11.49 -19.62 -16.02
CA ASN A 49 -11.34 -20.69 -17.02
C ASN A 49 -9.85 -20.94 -17.35
N LEU A 50 -9.05 -19.87 -17.46
CA LEU A 50 -7.60 -19.99 -17.69
C LEU A 50 -6.89 -20.70 -16.53
N SER A 51 -7.27 -20.39 -15.28
CA SER A 51 -6.73 -21.07 -14.12
C SER A 51 -7.08 -22.55 -14.08
N GLU A 52 -8.29 -22.92 -14.53
CA GLU A 52 -8.73 -24.31 -14.65
C GLU A 52 -7.91 -25.06 -15.72
N ILE A 53 -7.69 -24.45 -16.90
CA ILE A 53 -6.80 -25.03 -17.92
C ILE A 53 -5.39 -25.24 -17.37
N ALA A 54 -4.83 -24.24 -16.67
CA ALA A 54 -3.50 -24.33 -16.09
C ALA A 54 -3.38 -25.52 -15.12
N LEU A 55 -4.38 -25.67 -14.23
CA LEU A 55 -4.43 -26.77 -13.28
C LEU A 55 -4.53 -28.14 -13.97
N ILE A 56 -5.38 -28.28 -15.00
CA ILE A 56 -5.53 -29.54 -15.74
C ILE A 56 -4.21 -29.88 -16.46
N ARG A 57 -3.56 -28.92 -17.11
CA ARG A 57 -2.27 -29.15 -17.79
C ARG A 57 -1.16 -29.52 -16.80
N GLU A 58 -1.10 -28.91 -15.62
CA GLU A 58 -0.15 -29.26 -14.56
C GLU A 58 -0.42 -30.67 -14.01
N THR A 59 -1.68 -31.06 -13.90
CA THR A 59 -2.09 -32.41 -13.52
C THR A 59 -1.67 -33.44 -14.56
N GLU A 60 -1.83 -33.13 -15.86
CA GLU A 60 -1.47 -33.98 -17.01
C GLU A 60 0.05 -34.31 -17.02
N GLU A 61 0.91 -33.42 -16.51
CA GLU A 61 2.35 -33.67 -16.41
C GLU A 61 2.71 -34.73 -15.36
N SER A 62 1.86 -34.95 -14.36
CA SER A 62 2.13 -35.81 -13.21
C SER A 62 1.32 -37.09 -13.18
N GLN A 63 0.16 -37.15 -13.83
CA GLN A 63 -0.74 -38.27 -13.82
C GLN A 63 -1.65 -38.30 -15.07
N GLU A 64 -2.23 -39.48 -15.37
CA GLU A 64 -3.19 -39.64 -16.46
C GLU A 64 -4.51 -38.96 -16.11
N LEU A 65 -5.00 -38.09 -17.01
CA LEU A 65 -6.27 -37.39 -16.84
C LEU A 65 -7.47 -38.34 -17.10
N SER A 66 -8.55 -38.12 -16.35
CA SER A 66 -9.83 -38.76 -16.62
C SER A 66 -10.44 -38.23 -17.93
N LYS A 67 -11.37 -39.00 -18.50
CA LYS A 67 -12.09 -38.59 -19.72
C LYS A 67 -12.84 -37.27 -19.53
N SER A 68 -13.34 -36.99 -18.32
CA SER A 68 -14.05 -35.77 -18.01
C SER A 68 -13.11 -34.56 -17.98
N GLU A 69 -11.91 -34.71 -17.44
CA GLU A 69 -10.89 -33.62 -17.38
C GLU A 69 -10.36 -33.29 -18.78
N LEU A 70 -10.13 -34.33 -19.63
CA LEU A 70 -9.76 -34.14 -21.03
C LEU A 70 -10.85 -33.38 -21.82
N ALA A 71 -12.12 -33.81 -21.71
CA ALA A 71 -13.22 -33.15 -22.35
C ALA A 71 -13.41 -31.69 -21.85
N ARG A 72 -13.17 -31.44 -20.56
CA ARG A 72 -13.25 -30.09 -19.99
C ARG A 72 -12.14 -29.21 -20.53
N LYS A 73 -10.89 -29.69 -20.56
CA LYS A 73 -9.74 -28.98 -21.15
C LYS A 73 -10.04 -28.57 -22.58
N ASP A 74 -10.44 -29.55 -23.43
CA ASP A 74 -10.73 -29.32 -24.86
C ASP A 74 -11.83 -28.27 -25.05
N SER A 75 -12.89 -28.34 -24.22
CA SER A 75 -13.99 -27.37 -24.25
C SER A 75 -13.52 -25.94 -23.91
N LEU A 76 -12.70 -25.79 -22.88
CA LEU A 76 -12.18 -24.48 -22.46
C LEU A 76 -11.20 -23.91 -23.48
N GLU A 77 -10.27 -24.72 -23.99
CA GLU A 77 -9.32 -24.29 -25.01
C GLU A 77 -10.03 -23.89 -26.32
N GLN A 78 -11.09 -24.61 -26.71
CA GLN A 78 -11.91 -24.23 -27.84
C GLN A 78 -12.65 -22.90 -27.58
N LEU A 79 -13.15 -22.65 -26.37
CA LEU A 79 -13.77 -21.38 -26.00
C LEU A 79 -12.81 -20.23 -26.21
N PHE A 80 -11.59 -20.31 -25.63
CA PHE A 80 -10.55 -19.28 -25.78
C PHE A 80 -10.17 -19.06 -27.24
N LYS A 81 -10.09 -20.13 -28.03
CA LYS A 81 -9.83 -20.03 -29.46
C LYS A 81 -10.92 -19.27 -30.21
N THR A 82 -12.20 -19.45 -29.86
CA THR A 82 -13.30 -18.67 -30.45
C THR A 82 -13.28 -17.21 -30.07
N GLU A 83 -12.73 -16.88 -28.91
CA GLU A 83 -12.53 -15.52 -28.39
C GLU A 83 -11.22 -14.87 -28.88
N ASN A 84 -10.43 -15.56 -29.71
CA ASN A 84 -9.10 -15.15 -30.18
C ASN A 84 -8.11 -14.86 -29.04
N ILE A 85 -8.19 -15.63 -27.95
CA ILE A 85 -7.28 -15.53 -26.81
C ILE A 85 -6.28 -16.68 -26.87
N ASP A 86 -4.99 -16.32 -26.84
CA ASP A 86 -3.89 -17.29 -26.88
C ASP A 86 -3.58 -17.80 -25.47
N VAL A 87 -4.07 -19.01 -25.14
CA VAL A 87 -3.86 -19.66 -23.85
C VAL A 87 -2.38 -19.94 -23.59
N ASP A 88 -1.63 -20.38 -24.62
CA ASP A 88 -0.23 -20.77 -24.47
C ASP A 88 0.63 -19.55 -24.15
N LEU A 89 0.39 -18.44 -24.85
CA LEU A 89 1.04 -17.16 -24.56
C LEU A 89 0.74 -16.70 -23.11
N LEU A 90 -0.53 -16.69 -22.71
CA LEU A 90 -0.92 -16.27 -21.35
C LEU A 90 -0.26 -17.14 -20.29
N LEU A 91 -0.30 -18.46 -20.43
CA LEU A 91 0.31 -19.37 -19.46
C LEU A 91 1.84 -19.22 -19.40
N SER A 92 2.49 -18.96 -20.53
CA SER A 92 3.94 -18.72 -20.57
C SER A 92 4.34 -17.43 -19.85
N MET A 93 3.49 -16.39 -19.85
CA MET A 93 3.75 -15.08 -19.22
C MET A 93 3.37 -15.02 -17.74
N ARG A 94 2.61 -16.02 -17.23
CA ARG A 94 2.05 -15.97 -15.86
C ARG A 94 3.07 -15.65 -14.77
N TYR A 95 4.27 -16.25 -14.86
CA TYR A 95 5.32 -16.08 -13.87
C TYR A 95 5.94 -14.68 -13.93
N GLU A 96 6.30 -14.21 -15.12
CA GLU A 96 6.88 -12.88 -15.32
C GLU A 96 5.94 -11.76 -14.87
N VAL A 97 4.66 -11.87 -15.22
CA VAL A 97 3.64 -10.92 -14.78
C VAL A 97 3.44 -10.96 -13.27
N ALA A 98 3.43 -12.15 -12.65
CA ALA A 98 3.32 -12.28 -11.20
C ALA A 98 4.51 -11.62 -10.49
N VAL A 99 5.74 -11.83 -10.97
CA VAL A 99 6.95 -11.19 -10.45
C VAL A 99 6.88 -9.66 -10.61
N SER A 100 6.42 -9.17 -11.75
CA SER A 100 6.29 -7.74 -12.03
C SER A 100 5.25 -7.08 -11.12
N ARG A 101 4.10 -7.72 -10.91
CA ARG A 101 3.06 -7.29 -9.96
C ARG A 101 3.59 -7.26 -8.52
N SER A 102 4.28 -8.32 -8.10
CA SER A 102 4.89 -8.38 -6.77
C SER A 102 5.91 -7.25 -6.58
N LYS A 103 6.74 -6.99 -7.56
CA LYS A 103 7.71 -5.88 -7.53
C LYS A 103 7.03 -4.53 -7.45
N GLU A 104 5.92 -4.32 -8.18
CA GLU A 104 5.13 -3.09 -8.11
C GLU A 104 4.57 -2.85 -6.70
N LEU A 105 4.05 -3.89 -6.05
CA LEU A 105 3.56 -3.84 -4.68
C LEU A 105 4.66 -3.61 -3.64
N ASP A 106 5.90 -3.97 -3.97
CA ASP A 106 7.04 -3.85 -3.06
C ASP A 106 7.85 -2.56 -3.27
N THR A 107 7.65 -1.88 -4.40
CA THR A 107 8.40 -0.68 -4.75
C THR A 107 7.80 0.56 -4.10
N VAL A 108 8.63 1.29 -3.33
CA VAL A 108 8.26 2.58 -2.72
C VAL A 108 8.56 3.74 -3.65
N ASN A 109 7.76 4.79 -3.60
CA ASN A 109 7.98 6.02 -4.36
C ASN A 109 9.04 6.90 -3.68
N ILE A 110 10.30 6.76 -4.09
CA ILE A 110 11.43 7.51 -3.54
C ILE A 110 11.34 9.02 -3.76
N SER A 111 10.52 9.49 -4.71
CA SER A 111 10.34 10.92 -4.94
C SER A 111 9.62 11.62 -3.78
N LEU A 112 8.93 10.84 -2.92
CA LEU A 112 8.26 11.32 -1.71
C LEU A 112 9.18 11.35 -0.49
N ASN A 113 10.40 10.84 -0.60
CA ASN A 113 11.34 10.83 0.52
C ASN A 113 11.66 12.25 1.02
N ASN A 114 11.58 12.45 2.33
CA ASN A 114 11.77 13.73 3.01
C ASN A 114 10.77 14.83 2.59
N LYS A 115 9.61 14.47 2.03
CA LYS A 115 8.53 15.43 1.72
C LYS A 115 7.63 15.62 2.92
N LYS A 116 7.20 16.87 3.16
CA LYS A 116 6.14 17.20 4.10
C LYS A 116 4.81 16.90 3.45
N ILE A 117 4.06 15.97 4.02
CA ILE A 117 2.82 15.48 3.45
C ILE A 117 1.67 15.50 4.43
N VAL A 118 0.46 15.50 3.85
CA VAL A 118 -0.79 15.21 4.54
C VAL A 118 -1.41 14.00 3.87
N ILE A 119 -1.75 12.98 4.66
CA ILE A 119 -2.43 11.78 4.16
C ILE A 119 -3.56 11.37 5.11
N GLY A 120 -4.70 10.97 4.56
CA GLY A 120 -5.81 10.37 5.31
C GLY A 120 -5.67 8.86 5.40
N GLY A 121 -6.11 8.26 6.51
CA GLY A 121 -6.07 6.81 6.68
C GLY A 121 -6.68 6.37 8.01
N TYR A 122 -6.37 5.13 8.38
CA TYR A 122 -6.84 4.55 9.63
C TYR A 122 -5.65 4.14 10.50
N LEU A 123 -5.71 4.49 11.78
CA LEU A 123 -4.68 4.12 12.74
C LEU A 123 -4.87 2.69 13.23
N LEU A 124 -3.83 1.90 13.14
CA LEU A 124 -3.73 0.59 13.75
C LEU A 124 -2.65 0.64 14.83
N PRO A 125 -3.01 0.59 16.12
CA PRO A 125 -2.04 0.72 17.21
C PRO A 125 -1.07 -0.46 17.25
N LEU A 126 0.21 -0.17 17.45
CA LEU A 126 1.26 -1.16 17.61
C LEU A 126 1.62 -1.41 19.07
N ASN A 127 1.64 -0.35 19.88
CA ASN A 127 2.07 -0.43 21.25
C ASN A 127 1.20 0.44 22.15
N TYR A 128 0.80 -0.10 23.31
CA TYR A 128 -0.01 0.58 24.32
C TYR A 128 0.84 0.84 25.57
N ILE A 129 0.97 2.12 25.95
CA ILE A 129 1.59 2.54 27.20
C ILE A 129 0.57 3.41 27.93
N ASP A 130 0.12 3.00 29.11
CA ASP A 130 -0.82 3.75 29.97
C ASP A 130 -2.07 4.26 29.25
N GLN A 131 -2.74 3.38 28.47
CA GLN A 131 -3.92 3.69 27.65
C GLN A 131 -3.67 4.66 26.49
N LYS A 132 -2.44 5.10 26.28
CA LYS A 132 -2.01 5.93 25.17
C LYS A 132 -1.12 5.13 24.23
N VAL A 133 -1.18 5.49 22.96
CA VAL A 133 -0.40 4.85 21.92
C VAL A 133 0.45 5.89 21.23
N THR A 134 1.74 5.59 21.04
CA THR A 134 2.69 6.48 20.36
C THR A 134 3.14 5.90 19.02
N GLU A 135 2.90 4.61 18.77
CA GLU A 135 3.36 3.91 17.58
C GLU A 135 2.20 3.20 16.89
N PHE A 136 2.08 3.44 15.59
CA PHE A 136 0.95 2.98 14.78
C PHE A 136 1.42 2.50 13.42
N LEU A 137 0.61 1.64 12.78
CA LEU A 137 0.56 1.57 11.33
C LEU A 137 -0.59 2.45 10.84
N LEU A 138 -0.33 3.33 9.89
CA LEU A 138 -1.36 4.01 9.13
C LEU A 138 -1.66 3.16 7.90
N VAL A 139 -2.95 2.84 7.69
CA VAL A 139 -3.43 1.93 6.65
C VAL A 139 -4.53 2.59 5.82
N PRO A 140 -4.71 2.17 4.54
CA PRO A 140 -5.65 2.81 3.62
C PRO A 140 -7.14 2.49 3.87
N TRP A 141 -7.46 1.33 4.47
CA TRP A 141 -8.85 0.90 4.71
C TRP A 141 -9.03 0.20 6.05
N VAL A 142 -10.26 0.21 6.52
CA VAL A 142 -10.68 -0.48 7.76
C VAL A 142 -10.52 -2.00 7.59
N GLY A 143 -9.95 -2.67 8.59
CA GLY A 143 -9.76 -4.13 8.59
C GLY A 143 -8.46 -4.61 7.94
N ALA A 144 -7.67 -3.71 7.37
CA ALA A 144 -6.32 -4.03 6.92
C ALA A 144 -5.51 -4.68 8.05
N CYS A 145 -4.77 -5.72 7.73
CA CYS A 145 -3.92 -6.49 8.67
C CYS A 145 -4.64 -7.30 9.75
N ILE A 146 -5.98 -7.35 9.79
CA ILE A 146 -6.69 -8.13 10.84
C ILE A 146 -7.49 -9.29 10.28
N HIS A 147 -8.25 -9.06 9.19
CA HIS A 147 -9.14 -10.07 8.59
C HIS A 147 -8.74 -10.44 7.17
N THR A 148 -7.73 -9.76 6.63
CA THR A 148 -7.19 -9.96 5.28
C THR A 148 -5.68 -9.99 5.37
N PRO A 149 -4.98 -10.55 4.38
CA PRO A 149 -3.53 -10.39 4.30
C PRO A 149 -3.16 -8.91 4.44
N PRO A 150 -2.03 -8.59 5.08
CA PRO A 150 -1.60 -7.21 5.24
C PRO A 150 -1.49 -6.53 3.88
N PRO A 151 -1.78 -5.22 3.80
CA PRO A 151 -1.47 -4.45 2.60
C PRO A 151 0.00 -4.59 2.22
N PRO A 152 0.34 -4.43 0.93
CA PRO A 152 1.74 -4.43 0.53
C PRO A 152 2.51 -3.31 1.23
N ARG A 153 3.83 -3.49 1.38
CA ARG A 153 4.66 -2.58 2.18
C ARG A 153 4.63 -1.12 1.69
N ASN A 154 4.40 -0.88 0.40
CA ASN A 154 4.23 0.47 -0.15
C ASN A 154 2.83 1.07 0.11
N GLN A 155 1.95 0.35 0.78
CA GLN A 155 0.64 0.79 1.27
C GLN A 155 0.57 0.77 2.80
N LEU A 156 1.71 0.81 3.47
CA LEU A 156 1.85 0.85 4.92
C LEU A 156 2.81 1.97 5.32
N ILE A 157 2.38 2.81 6.26
CA ILE A 157 3.22 3.86 6.84
C ILE A 157 3.36 3.60 8.34
N TYR A 158 4.60 3.41 8.81
CA TYR A 158 4.88 3.44 10.23
C TYR A 158 4.78 4.89 10.73
N LEU A 159 3.95 5.12 11.73
CA LEU A 159 3.74 6.42 12.33
C LEU A 159 4.19 6.42 13.79
N LYS A 160 5.05 7.34 14.14
CA LYS A 160 5.39 7.66 15.53
C LYS A 160 4.99 9.08 15.85
N THR A 161 4.30 9.27 16.98
CA THR A 161 3.87 10.56 17.48
C THR A 161 4.71 10.98 18.68
N LYS A 162 4.89 12.28 18.89
CA LYS A 162 5.64 12.81 20.06
C LYS A 162 4.90 12.54 21.36
N GLU A 163 3.59 12.72 21.32
CA GLU A 163 2.71 12.51 22.47
C GLU A 163 1.82 11.31 22.23
N GLY A 164 1.53 10.57 23.29
CA GLY A 164 0.62 9.44 23.20
C GLY A 164 -0.80 9.90 22.89
N ILE A 165 -1.46 9.18 21.97
CA ILE A 165 -2.82 9.42 21.54
C ILE A 165 -3.75 8.43 22.25
N GLU A 166 -4.87 8.94 22.76
CA GLU A 166 -5.96 8.10 23.23
C GLU A 166 -6.71 7.50 22.03
N VAL A 167 -6.69 6.18 21.92
CA VAL A 167 -7.31 5.46 20.81
C VAL A 167 -8.71 5.04 21.20
N LYS A 168 -9.72 5.63 20.56
CA LYS A 168 -11.15 5.34 20.81
C LYS A 168 -11.64 4.09 20.11
N SER A 169 -10.99 3.71 19.00
CA SER A 169 -11.32 2.51 18.23
C SER A 169 -10.08 1.96 17.54
N ARG A 170 -10.09 0.65 17.24
CA ARG A 170 -8.95 -0.03 16.58
C ARG A 170 -8.63 0.53 15.19
N PHE A 171 -9.62 1.10 14.49
CA PHE A 171 -9.45 1.75 13.19
C PHE A 171 -10.04 3.16 13.25
N GLN A 172 -9.32 4.04 13.92
CA GLN A 172 -9.72 5.44 14.00
C GLN A 172 -9.33 6.16 12.71
N ALA A 173 -10.31 6.79 12.05
CA ALA A 173 -10.08 7.58 10.85
C ALA A 173 -9.36 8.88 11.22
N VAL A 174 -8.27 9.17 10.55
CA VAL A 174 -7.40 10.32 10.81
C VAL A 174 -6.86 10.95 9.55
N LYS A 175 -6.38 12.17 9.71
CA LYS A 175 -5.39 12.81 8.86
C LYS A 175 -4.07 12.84 9.59
N VAL A 176 -2.98 12.55 8.89
CA VAL A 176 -1.62 12.63 9.43
C VAL A 176 -0.84 13.65 8.66
N GLU A 177 -0.18 14.55 9.39
CA GLU A 177 0.75 15.53 8.86
C GLU A 177 2.15 15.22 9.36
N GLY A 178 3.15 15.26 8.47
CA GLY A 178 4.52 14.98 8.86
C GLY A 178 5.48 14.86 7.68
N THR A 179 6.73 14.57 8.00
CA THR A 179 7.75 14.29 6.98
C THR A 179 7.75 12.81 6.68
N LEU A 180 7.42 12.44 5.44
CA LEU A 180 7.44 11.06 4.96
C LEU A 180 8.87 10.67 4.62
N THR A 181 9.33 9.55 5.16
CA THR A 181 10.62 8.93 4.80
C THR A 181 10.40 7.56 4.17
N THR A 182 11.20 7.24 3.16
CA THR A 182 11.22 5.92 2.53
C THR A 182 12.22 5.04 3.29
N GLU A 183 11.72 4.34 4.28
CA GLU A 183 12.51 3.49 5.17
C GLU A 183 11.72 2.24 5.51
N ASP A 184 12.33 1.08 5.34
CA ASP A 184 11.72 -0.18 5.75
C ASP A 184 11.72 -0.29 7.26
N ARG A 185 10.53 -0.52 7.81
CA ARG A 185 10.37 -0.71 9.25
C ARG A 185 9.46 -1.90 9.54
N THR A 186 10.02 -2.90 10.19
CA THR A 186 9.27 -4.07 10.62
C THR A 186 8.74 -3.85 12.04
N SER A 187 7.46 -4.12 12.22
CA SER A 187 6.76 -3.98 13.49
C SER A 187 5.96 -5.25 13.78
N SER A 188 6.00 -5.72 15.01
CA SER A 188 5.15 -6.85 15.44
C SER A 188 3.75 -6.35 15.76
N LEU A 189 2.77 -6.84 15.03
CA LEU A 189 1.36 -6.57 15.24
C LEU A 189 0.71 -7.71 16.01
N PHE A 190 0.06 -7.38 17.13
CA PHE A 190 -0.70 -8.34 17.91
C PHE A 190 -2.12 -8.48 17.36
N LEU A 191 -2.43 -9.65 16.80
CA LEU A 191 -3.70 -10.04 16.25
C LEU A 191 -4.48 -10.90 17.26
N LEU A 192 -5.76 -11.18 16.99
CA LEU A 192 -6.57 -12.06 17.85
C LEU A 192 -6.08 -13.51 17.84
N ASP A 193 -5.45 -13.94 16.76
CA ASP A 193 -4.95 -15.28 16.48
C ASP A 193 -3.42 -15.41 16.61
N GLY A 194 -2.75 -14.38 17.10
CA GLY A 194 -1.30 -14.39 17.31
C GLY A 194 -0.62 -13.06 17.00
N SER A 195 0.69 -13.10 16.80
CA SER A 195 1.48 -11.95 16.36
C SER A 195 2.05 -12.21 14.97
N SER A 196 2.09 -11.18 14.15
CA SER A 196 2.71 -11.20 12.82
C SER A 196 3.63 -10.00 12.67
N ASP A 197 4.80 -10.23 12.07
CA ASP A 197 5.70 -9.15 11.71
C ASP A 197 5.26 -8.53 10.39
N ILE A 198 5.07 -7.21 10.39
CA ILE A 198 4.61 -6.45 9.25
C ILE A 198 5.65 -5.39 8.90
N THR A 199 6.06 -5.36 7.65
CA THR A 199 7.02 -4.37 7.15
C THR A 199 6.31 -3.25 6.39
N SER A 200 6.49 -2.01 6.84
CA SER A 200 6.09 -0.80 6.12
C SER A 200 7.25 -0.28 5.27
N GLY A 201 6.97 0.25 4.09
CA GLY A 201 7.96 0.87 3.20
C GLY A 201 8.16 2.37 3.45
N TYR A 202 7.31 2.94 4.31
CA TYR A 202 7.34 4.34 4.67
C TYR A 202 7.27 4.54 6.18
N SER A 203 7.83 5.66 6.65
CA SER A 203 7.67 6.08 8.04
C SER A 203 7.45 7.59 8.15
N ILE A 204 6.72 7.99 9.20
CA ILE A 204 6.57 9.37 9.64
C ILE A 204 6.95 9.40 11.11
N LEU A 205 8.06 10.03 11.42
CA LEU A 205 8.50 10.24 12.80
C LEU A 205 8.05 11.64 13.26
N ASP A 206 7.59 11.73 14.50
CA ASP A 206 7.05 12.98 15.06
C ASP A 206 5.82 13.52 14.29
N GLY A 207 5.00 12.63 13.73
CA GLY A 207 3.78 12.99 13.00
C GLY A 207 2.72 13.63 13.89
N GLU A 208 1.98 14.58 13.34
CA GLU A 208 0.79 15.17 13.94
C GLU A 208 -0.46 14.44 13.44
N VAL A 209 -1.31 14.01 14.36
CA VAL A 209 -2.54 13.27 14.05
C VAL A 209 -3.75 14.15 14.31
N ILE A 210 -4.56 14.33 13.27
CA ILE A 210 -5.81 15.08 13.30
C ILE A 210 -6.96 14.09 13.16
N ASN A 211 -7.80 13.99 14.18
CA ASN A 211 -8.97 13.11 14.17
C ASN A 211 -10.03 13.61 13.17
N LEU A 212 -10.52 12.70 12.35
CA LEU A 212 -11.70 12.94 11.52
C LEU A 212 -12.92 12.45 12.32
N ASN A 213 -13.69 13.41 12.84
CA ASN A 213 -14.94 13.13 13.58
C ASN A 213 -16.04 12.67 12.63
#